data_257fa99c1273580131eed7dbe8e1d43e
#
_entry.id   257fa99c1273580131eed7dbe8e1d43e
#
_cell.length_a   1.000
_cell.length_b   1.000
_cell.length_c   1.000
_cell.angle_alpha   90.00
_cell.angle_beta   90.00
_cell.angle_gamma   90.00
#
_symmetry.space_group_name_H-M   'P 1'
#
loop_
_entity.id
_entity.type
_entity.pdbx_description
1 polymer ?
#
loop_
_entity_poly.entity_id
_entity_poly.type
_entity_poly.pdbx_seq_one_letter_code
_entity_poly.pdbx_strand_id
1 'polypeptide(L)' 'MAQAIIVPRDRFEMLKGALPAITRDHLFSVYGISETTWGKLRKGEPIKLSTWERIQARYERACSTLARAA' A
#
# COMPACT_ATOMS: atom_id res chain seq x y z
N MET A 1 12.83 -15.49 -10.12
CA MET A 1 12.16 -16.06 -8.96
C MET A 1 11.39 -14.99 -8.22
N ALA A 2 10.17 -15.32 -7.82
CA ALA A 2 9.36 -14.38 -7.08
C ALA A 2 9.87 -14.29 -5.65
N GLN A 3 10.21 -13.08 -5.20
CA GLN A 3 10.57 -12.82 -3.83
C GLN A 3 9.34 -12.34 -3.09
N ALA A 4 9.13 -12.84 -1.88
CA ALA A 4 8.02 -12.42 -1.04
C ALA A 4 8.56 -11.74 0.21
N ILE A 5 7.87 -10.70 0.65
CA ILE A 5 8.24 -9.99 1.87
C ILE A 5 7.02 -9.86 2.77
N ILE A 6 7.29 -9.74 4.06
CA ILE A 6 6.25 -9.46 5.05
C ILE A 6 6.37 -7.99 5.44
N VAL A 7 5.30 -7.24 5.21
CA VAL A 7 5.29 -5.82 5.51
C VAL A 7 5.12 -5.60 7.01
N PRO A 8 6.02 -4.83 7.66
CA PRO A 8 5.88 -4.54 9.08
C PRO A 8 4.58 -3.79 9.37
N ARG A 9 4.05 -3.97 10.57
CA ARG A 9 2.78 -3.37 10.95
C ARG A 9 2.82 -1.84 10.92
N ASP A 10 3.93 -1.24 11.33
CA ASP A 10 4.08 0.21 11.29
C ASP A 10 3.97 0.76 9.87
N ARG A 11 4.55 0.04 8.89
CA ARG A 11 4.44 0.41 7.48
C ARG A 11 3.00 0.27 7.00
N PHE A 12 2.32 -0.80 7.40
CA PHE A 12 0.91 -0.99 7.06
C PHE A 12 0.06 0.17 7.59
N GLU A 13 0.29 0.57 8.84
CA GLU A 13 -0.46 1.68 9.43
C GLU A 13 -0.22 3.00 8.68
N MET A 14 1.00 3.23 8.22
CA MET A 14 1.32 4.40 7.40
C MET A 14 0.53 4.38 6.09
N LEU A 15 0.48 3.24 5.43
CA LEU A 15 -0.27 3.08 4.18
C LEU A 15 -1.76 3.31 4.41
N LYS A 16 -2.27 2.78 5.51
CA LYS A 16 -3.67 2.94 5.89
C LYS A 16 -4.03 4.41 6.12
N GLY A 17 -3.14 5.13 6.79
CA GLY A 17 -3.36 6.54 7.09
C GLY A 17 -3.37 7.45 5.86
N ALA A 18 -2.75 7.02 4.77
CA ALA A 18 -2.72 7.79 3.53
C ALA A 18 -3.97 7.58 2.67
N LEU A 19 -4.81 6.60 3.00
CA LEU A 19 -6.03 6.33 2.24
C LEU A 19 -7.20 7.15 2.80
N PRO A 20 -7.97 7.82 1.93
CA PRO A 20 -9.15 8.55 2.39
C PRO A 20 -10.24 7.61 2.92
N ALA A 21 -10.31 6.40 2.37
CA ALA A 21 -11.20 5.34 2.85
C ALA A 21 -10.63 4.00 2.43
N ILE A 22 -10.90 2.96 3.20
CA ILE A 22 -10.40 1.62 2.88
C ILE A 22 -11.46 0.90 2.08
N THR A 23 -11.51 1.21 0.79
CA THR A 23 -12.43 0.60 -0.16
C THR A 23 -11.63 0.05 -1.33
N ARG A 24 -12.23 -0.88 -2.07
CA ARG A 24 -11.59 -1.47 -3.24
C ARG A 24 -11.17 -0.39 -4.24
N ASP A 25 -12.04 0.59 -4.48
CA ASP A 25 -11.76 1.66 -5.43
C ASP A 25 -10.55 2.50 -5.01
N HIS A 26 -10.47 2.85 -3.74
CA HIS A 26 -9.34 3.62 -3.23
C HIS A 26 -8.05 2.82 -3.24
N LEU A 27 -8.11 1.54 -2.87
CA LEU A 27 -6.94 0.66 -2.91
C LEU A 27 -6.40 0.57 -4.33
N PHE A 28 -7.28 0.41 -5.31
CA PHE A 28 -6.87 0.32 -6.70
C PHE A 28 -6.36 1.67 -7.22
N SER A 29 -7.05 2.76 -6.93
CA SER A 29 -6.68 4.09 -7.42
C SER A 29 -5.37 4.60 -6.82
N VAL A 30 -5.18 4.40 -5.52
CA VAL A 30 -4.00 4.93 -4.82
C VAL A 30 -2.80 4.00 -4.98
N TYR A 31 -2.97 2.72 -4.68
CA TYR A 31 -1.84 1.77 -4.67
C TYR A 31 -1.83 0.80 -5.83
N GLY A 32 -2.92 0.69 -6.57
CA GLY A 32 -3.01 -0.26 -7.68
C GLY A 32 -3.05 -1.71 -7.21
N ILE A 33 -3.65 -1.97 -6.07
CA ILE A 33 -3.75 -3.32 -5.49
C ILE A 33 -5.20 -3.70 -5.28
N SER A 34 -5.42 -5.02 -5.11
CA SER A 34 -6.76 -5.55 -4.83
C SER A 34 -7.01 -5.64 -3.33
N GLU A 35 -8.26 -5.89 -2.96
CA GLU A 35 -8.63 -6.14 -1.57
C GLU A 35 -7.91 -7.37 -1.01
N THR A 36 -7.67 -8.37 -1.86
CA THR A 36 -6.96 -9.58 -1.45
C THR A 36 -5.55 -9.24 -0.99
N THR A 37 -4.83 -8.41 -1.77
CA THR A 37 -3.48 -7.97 -1.41
C THR A 37 -3.52 -7.15 -0.12
N TRP A 38 -4.49 -6.25 0.00
CA TRP A 38 -4.64 -5.46 1.21
C TRP A 38 -4.89 -6.34 2.44
N GLY A 39 -5.72 -7.37 2.28
CA GLY A 39 -5.99 -8.34 3.33
C GLY A 39 -4.74 -9.06 3.79
N LYS A 40 -3.86 -9.42 2.85
CA LYS A 40 -2.58 -10.05 3.18
C LYS A 40 -1.70 -9.12 3.99
N LEU A 41 -1.62 -7.85 3.59
CA LEU A 41 -0.86 -6.85 4.34
C LEU A 41 -1.39 -6.72 5.76
N ARG A 42 -2.69 -6.66 5.91
CA ARG A 42 -3.34 -6.52 7.21
C ARG A 42 -3.06 -7.71 8.13
N LYS A 43 -3.03 -8.91 7.56
CA LYS A 43 -2.80 -10.14 8.32
C LYS A 43 -1.33 -10.42 8.56
N GLY A 44 -0.43 -9.66 7.96
CA GLY A 44 1.00 -9.92 8.06
C GLY A 44 1.46 -11.07 7.19
N GLU A 45 0.72 -11.37 6.13
CA GLU A 45 1.10 -12.41 5.18
C GLU A 45 2.09 -11.86 4.15
N PRO A 46 2.95 -12.72 3.58
CA PRO A 46 3.92 -12.28 2.59
C PRO A 46 3.24 -11.88 1.28
N ILE A 47 3.79 -10.85 0.63
CA ILE A 47 3.37 -10.41 -0.70
C ILE A 47 4.59 -10.35 -1.60
N LYS A 48 4.37 -10.27 -2.91
CA LYS A 48 5.47 -10.18 -3.87
C LYS A 48 6.24 -8.87 -3.68
N LEU A 49 7.56 -8.95 -3.77
CA LEU A 49 8.41 -7.77 -3.64
C LEU A 49 8.06 -6.70 -4.68
N SER A 50 7.79 -7.11 -5.91
CA SER A 50 7.40 -6.18 -6.97
C SER A 50 6.11 -5.43 -6.63
N THR A 51 5.17 -6.12 -5.99
CA THR A 51 3.93 -5.49 -5.53
C THR A 51 4.23 -4.47 -4.44
N TRP A 52 5.10 -4.81 -3.50
CA TRP A 52 5.49 -3.91 -2.43
C TRP A 52 6.20 -2.66 -2.96
N GLU A 53 7.10 -2.83 -3.91
CA GLU A 53 7.79 -1.71 -4.54
C GLU A 53 6.82 -0.77 -5.23
N ARG A 54 5.81 -1.30 -5.90
CA ARG A 54 4.76 -0.50 -6.52
C ARG A 54 3.98 0.28 -5.48
N ILE A 55 3.61 -0.37 -4.38
CA ILE A 55 2.88 0.28 -3.28
C ILE A 55 3.69 1.43 -2.70
N GLN A 56 4.97 1.21 -2.46
CA GLN A 56 5.85 2.25 -1.92
C GLN A 56 5.96 3.45 -2.85
N ALA A 57 6.14 3.20 -4.13
CA ALA A 57 6.25 4.27 -5.12
C ALA A 57 4.96 5.10 -5.16
N ARG A 58 3.81 4.44 -5.11
CA ARG A 58 2.52 5.12 -5.10
C ARG A 58 2.31 5.89 -3.81
N TYR A 59 2.73 5.33 -2.69
CA TYR A 59 2.64 5.97 -1.38
C TYR A 59 3.45 7.27 -1.37
N GLU A 60 4.69 7.22 -1.82
CA GLU A 60 5.56 8.39 -1.87
C GLU A 60 4.96 9.48 -2.75
N ARG A 61 4.38 9.09 -3.88
CA ARG A 61 3.74 10.03 -4.80
C ARG A 61 2.53 10.70 -4.15
N ALA A 62 1.70 9.91 -3.47
CA ALA A 62 0.52 10.44 -2.79
C ALA A 62 0.92 11.42 -1.68
N CYS A 63 1.94 11.07 -0.91
CA CYS A 63 2.44 11.94 0.16
C CYS A 63 3.01 13.24 -0.40
N SER A 64 3.76 13.18 -1.50
CA SER A 64 4.30 14.37 -2.15
C SER A 64 3.18 15.29 -2.65
N THR A 65 2.14 14.71 -3.23
CA THR A 65 0.99 15.48 -3.71
C THR A 65 0.29 16.18 -2.55
N LEU A 66 0.08 15.47 -1.46
CA LEU A 66 -0.55 16.05 -0.26
C LEU A 66 0.30 17.18 0.33
N ALA A 67 1.61 16.98 0.38
CA ALA A 67 2.51 17.99 0.89
C ALA A 67 2.49 19.26 0.04
N ARG A 68 2.37 19.11 -1.28
CA ARG A 68 2.30 20.24 -2.19
C ARG A 68 0.96 20.98 -2.13
N ALA A 69 -0.10 20.23 -1.84
CA ALA A 69 -1.44 20.81 -1.75
C ALA A 69 -1.65 21.60 -0.47
N ALA A 70 -0.81 21.41 0.51
CA ALA A 70 -0.92 22.07 1.80
C ALA A 70 -0.39 23.55 1.76
#